data_057a78196feb8da30e1ebd8480b28e97
#
_entry.id   057a78196feb8da30e1ebd8480b28e97
#
_cell.length_a   1.000
_cell.length_b   1.000
_cell.length_c   1.000
_cell.angle_alpha   90.00
_cell.angle_beta   90.00
_cell.angle_gamma   90.00
#
_symmetry.space_group_name_H-M   'P 1'
#
loop_
_entity.id
_entity.type
_entity.pdbx_description
1 polymer ?
#
loop_
_entity_poly.entity_id
_entity_poly.type
_entity_poly.pdbx_seq_one_letter_code
_entity_poly.pdbx_strand_id
1 'polypeptide(L)'
;MNMLKTKSFELAVYAKGDPESPKLAIIVPGRLDTKDYVHNTSLVGYLASRGYFALSFDPPGTWDSPGDIALYTTTNCIKAVEELIAHFGNKPTLLAGHSRGGTVAMLVGPGNPHVTHLVAIFSYYGAPSDPEPERIEHGALVSYRDLPPGTEKTKERKRFDLPLNYFEDGKQYNALPGLKNCTKPKLFFYGMQDIMNDPEEVKKAFAESAEPKMIQAVDSEHDYRYHPEAIEEVNRVIGEFLDTV
;
A
#
# COMPACT_ATOMS: atom_id res chain seq x y z
N MET A 1 5.67 -20.52 -0.37
CA MET A 1 5.63 -19.26 0.42
C MET A 1 7.06 -18.80 0.60
N ASN A 2 7.37 -17.59 0.16
CA ASN A 2 8.72 -17.05 0.32
C ASN A 2 8.72 -16.17 1.58
N MET A 3 9.56 -16.55 2.56
CA MET A 3 9.80 -15.75 3.76
C MET A 3 11.08 -14.95 3.58
N LEU A 4 11.03 -13.67 3.94
CA LEU A 4 12.15 -12.76 3.85
C LEU A 4 12.43 -12.19 5.23
N LYS A 5 13.67 -12.36 5.71
CA LYS A 5 14.11 -11.84 7.00
C LYS A 5 14.78 -10.49 6.79
N THR A 6 14.17 -9.44 7.32
CA THR A 6 14.73 -8.11 7.43
C THR A 6 15.45 -7.94 8.79
N LYS A 7 15.89 -6.73 9.10
CA LYS A 7 16.54 -6.46 10.40
C LYS A 7 15.60 -6.71 11.59
N SER A 8 14.32 -6.34 11.47
CA SER A 8 13.36 -6.36 12.58
C SER A 8 12.23 -7.36 12.40
N PHE A 9 11.95 -7.78 11.17
CA PHE A 9 10.79 -8.57 10.85
C PHE A 9 11.15 -9.79 9.99
N GLU A 10 10.30 -10.79 10.07
CA GLU A 10 10.21 -11.87 9.10
C GLU A 10 8.89 -11.64 8.33
N LEU A 11 8.98 -11.48 7.01
CA LEU A 11 7.85 -11.07 6.18
C LEU A 11 7.56 -12.14 5.12
N ALA A 12 6.31 -12.53 5.01
CA ALA A 12 5.85 -13.33 3.89
C ALA A 12 5.74 -12.43 2.65
N VAL A 13 6.36 -12.82 1.54
CA VAL A 13 6.43 -12.02 0.33
C VAL A 13 5.91 -12.78 -0.89
N TYR A 14 5.31 -12.04 -1.82
CA TYR A 14 5.05 -12.45 -3.19
C TYR A 14 5.92 -11.57 -4.10
N ALA A 15 6.81 -12.19 -4.87
CA ALA A 15 7.76 -11.45 -5.70
C ALA A 15 7.87 -12.05 -7.11
N LYS A 16 8.13 -11.19 -8.09
CA LYS A 16 8.43 -11.56 -9.48
C LYS A 16 9.51 -10.66 -10.06
N GLY A 17 10.09 -11.10 -11.15
CA GLY A 17 11.17 -10.41 -11.87
C GLY A 17 12.55 -10.97 -11.48
N ASP A 18 13.59 -10.37 -12.03
CA ASP A 18 14.98 -10.74 -11.76
C ASP A 18 15.45 -10.09 -10.45
N PRO A 19 15.86 -10.85 -9.42
CA PRO A 19 16.40 -10.30 -8.19
C PRO A 19 17.63 -9.39 -8.40
N GLU A 20 18.36 -9.60 -9.50
CA GLU A 20 19.50 -8.77 -9.87
C GLU A 20 19.11 -7.49 -10.63
N SER A 21 17.81 -7.29 -10.91
CA SER A 21 17.35 -6.05 -11.54
C SER A 21 17.88 -4.83 -10.79
N PRO A 22 18.34 -3.78 -11.50
CA PRO A 22 18.76 -2.52 -10.87
C PRO A 22 17.59 -1.71 -10.31
N LYS A 23 16.34 -2.10 -10.60
CA LYS A 23 15.14 -1.39 -10.19
C LYS A 23 14.29 -2.27 -9.27
N LEU A 24 13.86 -1.70 -8.14
CA LEU A 24 12.97 -2.34 -7.17
C LEU A 24 11.57 -1.72 -7.23
N ALA A 25 10.54 -2.54 -7.08
CA ALA A 25 9.19 -2.06 -6.83
C ALA A 25 8.60 -2.75 -5.59
N ILE A 26 8.09 -1.98 -4.65
CA ILE A 26 7.43 -2.47 -3.44
C ILE A 26 5.98 -2.03 -3.46
N ILE A 27 5.07 -3.00 -3.44
CA ILE A 27 3.62 -2.79 -3.38
C ILE A 27 3.17 -3.03 -1.94
N VAL A 28 2.71 -1.97 -1.29
CA VAL A 28 2.26 -1.98 0.10
C VAL A 28 0.75 -2.26 0.14
N PRO A 29 0.30 -3.35 0.78
CA PRO A 29 -1.11 -3.70 0.87
C PRO A 29 -1.91 -2.69 1.70
N GLY A 30 -3.23 -2.64 1.46
CA GLY A 30 -4.19 -1.88 2.25
C GLY A 30 -4.32 -2.39 3.68
N ARG A 31 -5.22 -1.76 4.46
CA ARG A 31 -5.45 -2.17 5.85
C ARG A 31 -5.94 -3.61 5.94
N LEU A 32 -5.13 -4.50 6.55
CA LEU A 32 -5.39 -5.94 6.68
C LEU A 32 -5.55 -6.67 5.34
N ASP A 33 -5.11 -6.09 4.23
CA ASP A 33 -4.97 -6.78 2.96
C ASP A 33 -3.75 -7.70 2.97
N THR A 34 -3.73 -8.67 2.06
CA THR A 34 -2.61 -9.59 1.88
C THR A 34 -1.86 -9.34 0.58
N LYS A 35 -0.58 -9.71 0.56
CA LYS A 35 0.27 -9.76 -0.64
C LYS A 35 -0.35 -10.56 -1.79
N ASP A 36 -1.23 -11.53 -1.45
CA ASP A 36 -1.83 -12.49 -2.39
C ASP A 36 -3.16 -12.01 -2.99
N TYR A 37 -3.65 -10.83 -2.64
CA TYR A 37 -4.81 -10.27 -3.32
C TYR A 37 -4.49 -9.96 -4.79
N VAL A 38 -5.46 -10.22 -5.66
CA VAL A 38 -5.31 -10.17 -7.13
C VAL A 38 -4.75 -8.84 -7.62
N HIS A 39 -5.17 -7.71 -7.06
CA HIS A 39 -4.66 -6.40 -7.48
C HIS A 39 -3.17 -6.22 -7.13
N ASN A 40 -2.70 -6.74 -5.99
CA ASN A 40 -1.30 -6.71 -5.60
C ASN A 40 -0.46 -7.65 -6.50
N THR A 41 -0.91 -8.89 -6.69
CA THR A 41 -0.18 -9.87 -7.51
C THR A 41 -0.16 -9.49 -8.98
N SER A 42 -1.22 -8.85 -9.49
CA SER A 42 -1.30 -8.30 -10.84
C SER A 42 -0.29 -7.18 -11.05
N LEU A 43 -0.23 -6.20 -10.12
CA LEU A 43 0.72 -5.09 -10.22
C LEU A 43 2.16 -5.56 -10.08
N VAL A 44 2.45 -6.53 -9.18
CA VAL A 44 3.77 -7.18 -9.09
C VAL A 44 4.15 -7.81 -10.43
N GLY A 45 3.25 -8.57 -11.05
CA GLY A 45 3.47 -9.19 -12.35
C GLY A 45 3.70 -8.17 -13.47
N TYR A 46 2.90 -7.11 -13.49
CA TYR A 46 3.01 -6.03 -14.46
C TYR A 46 4.36 -5.29 -14.37
N LEU A 47 4.77 -4.90 -13.16
CA LEU A 47 6.04 -4.21 -12.97
C LEU A 47 7.25 -5.12 -13.23
N ALA A 48 7.14 -6.41 -12.93
CA ALA A 48 8.17 -7.39 -13.30
C ALA A 48 8.34 -7.48 -14.82
N SER A 49 7.26 -7.45 -15.60
CA SER A 49 7.34 -7.42 -17.07
C SER A 49 7.99 -6.14 -17.62
N ARG A 50 8.06 -5.09 -16.82
CA ARG A 50 8.73 -3.81 -17.13
C ARG A 50 10.16 -3.72 -16.58
N GLY A 51 10.73 -4.85 -16.17
CA GLY A 51 12.11 -4.96 -15.74
C GLY A 51 12.39 -4.60 -14.29
N TYR A 52 11.38 -4.51 -13.43
CA TYR A 52 11.55 -4.37 -11.99
C TYR A 52 11.70 -5.75 -11.32
N PHE A 53 12.51 -5.81 -10.27
CA PHE A 53 12.25 -6.81 -9.26
C PHE A 53 11.11 -6.26 -8.39
N ALA A 54 9.94 -6.85 -8.49
CA ALA A 54 8.71 -6.34 -7.88
C ALA A 54 8.22 -7.30 -6.80
N LEU A 55 7.78 -6.75 -5.67
CA LEU A 55 7.23 -7.53 -4.56
C LEU A 55 6.09 -6.83 -3.84
N SER A 56 5.19 -7.65 -3.28
CA SER A 56 4.27 -7.29 -2.21
C SER A 56 4.54 -8.16 -0.99
N PHE A 57 4.12 -7.74 0.19
CA PHE A 57 4.39 -8.44 1.44
C PHE A 57 3.18 -8.38 2.38
N ASP A 58 3.06 -9.37 3.25
CA ASP A 58 2.12 -9.26 4.37
C ASP A 58 2.76 -8.39 5.46
N PRO A 59 2.10 -7.31 5.93
CA PRO A 59 2.63 -6.50 7.01
C PRO A 59 2.90 -7.31 8.29
N PRO A 60 3.83 -6.85 9.15
CA PRO A 60 4.20 -7.58 10.38
C PRO A 60 2.99 -7.98 11.22
N GLY A 61 2.91 -9.26 11.62
CA GLY A 61 1.82 -9.81 12.43
C GLY A 61 0.49 -10.01 11.70
N THR A 62 0.48 -9.93 10.36
CA THR A 62 -0.72 -10.18 9.56
C THR A 62 -0.53 -11.37 8.63
N TRP A 63 -1.62 -12.00 8.25
CA TRP A 63 -1.69 -13.09 7.26
C TRP A 63 -0.66 -14.20 7.50
N ASP A 64 0.35 -14.25 6.64
CA ASP A 64 1.42 -15.27 6.67
C ASP A 64 2.72 -14.72 7.31
N SER A 65 2.81 -13.40 7.54
CA SER A 65 3.92 -12.82 8.29
C SER A 65 3.77 -13.14 9.78
N PRO A 66 4.79 -13.75 10.40
CA PRO A 66 4.69 -14.19 11.78
C PRO A 66 4.62 -13.04 12.77
N GLY A 67 4.17 -13.36 13.98
CA GLY A 67 4.06 -12.43 15.10
C GLY A 67 2.62 -12.14 15.49
N ASP A 68 2.46 -11.38 16.54
CA ASP A 68 1.16 -10.94 17.04
C ASP A 68 0.61 -9.79 16.20
N ILE A 69 -0.72 -9.72 16.06
CA ILE A 69 -1.41 -8.64 15.33
C ILE A 69 -1.11 -7.25 15.91
N ALA A 70 -0.68 -7.14 17.15
CA ALA A 70 -0.24 -5.89 17.76
C ALA A 70 1.03 -5.31 17.10
N LEU A 71 1.77 -6.11 16.30
CA LEU A 71 2.86 -5.62 15.45
C LEU A 71 2.35 -4.82 14.25
N TYR A 72 1.09 -4.99 13.86
CA TYR A 72 0.50 -4.27 12.74
C TYR A 72 0.17 -2.83 13.15
N THR A 73 1.12 -1.95 12.99
CA THR A 73 1.01 -0.51 13.23
C THR A 73 1.54 0.28 12.03
N THR A 74 1.24 1.56 11.95
CA THR A 74 1.81 2.44 10.90
C THR A 74 3.33 2.54 11.03
N THR A 75 3.82 2.70 12.26
CA THR A 75 5.25 2.73 12.59
C THR A 75 5.97 1.48 12.06
N ASN A 76 5.44 0.30 12.34
CA ASN A 76 6.05 -0.94 11.90
C ASN A 76 5.92 -1.18 10.38
N CYS A 77 4.82 -0.72 9.74
CA CYS A 77 4.69 -0.77 8.29
C CYS A 77 5.74 0.12 7.59
N ILE A 78 5.93 1.35 8.08
CA ILE A 78 6.99 2.26 7.59
C ILE A 78 8.35 1.58 7.73
N LYS A 79 8.67 1.07 8.92
CA LYS A 79 9.93 0.40 9.21
C LYS A 79 10.14 -0.83 8.32
N ALA A 80 9.10 -1.63 8.09
CA ALA A 80 9.18 -2.79 7.21
C ALA A 80 9.51 -2.40 5.77
N VAL A 81 8.89 -1.33 5.23
CA VAL A 81 9.20 -0.81 3.89
C VAL A 81 10.63 -0.32 3.80
N GLU A 82 11.10 0.45 4.78
CA GLU A 82 12.49 0.94 4.81
C GLU A 82 13.51 -0.20 4.90
N GLU A 83 13.22 -1.22 5.72
CA GLU A 83 14.08 -2.39 5.85
C GLU A 83 14.05 -3.28 4.59
N LEU A 84 12.94 -3.34 3.86
CA LEU A 84 12.88 -4.02 2.56
C LEU A 84 13.75 -3.29 1.52
N ILE A 85 13.68 -1.97 1.44
CA ILE A 85 14.55 -1.17 0.56
C ILE A 85 16.03 -1.45 0.88
N ALA A 86 16.39 -1.42 2.16
CA ALA A 86 17.77 -1.70 2.60
C ALA A 86 18.20 -3.14 2.32
N HIS A 87 17.30 -4.12 2.52
CA HIS A 87 17.56 -5.54 2.26
C HIS A 87 17.94 -5.80 0.80
N PHE A 88 17.29 -5.11 -0.14
CA PHE A 88 17.58 -5.21 -1.56
C PHE A 88 18.68 -4.24 -2.03
N GLY A 89 19.53 -3.77 -1.12
CA GLY A 89 20.73 -3.00 -1.45
C GLY A 89 20.46 -1.55 -1.81
N ASN A 90 19.36 -0.96 -1.31
CA ASN A 90 19.02 0.44 -1.55
C ASN A 90 18.92 0.79 -3.05
N LYS A 91 18.40 -0.12 -3.86
CA LYS A 91 18.16 0.10 -5.28
C LYS A 91 17.15 1.25 -5.52
N PRO A 92 17.19 1.93 -6.66
CA PRO A 92 16.12 2.83 -7.09
C PRO A 92 14.76 2.13 -6.98
N THR A 93 13.87 2.70 -6.16
CA THR A 93 12.64 2.03 -5.72
C THR A 93 11.39 2.79 -6.11
N LEU A 94 10.46 2.12 -6.79
CA LEU A 94 9.07 2.53 -6.90
C LEU A 94 8.32 2.05 -5.66
N LEU A 95 7.68 2.97 -4.93
CA LEU A 95 6.70 2.62 -3.89
C LEU A 95 5.28 2.82 -4.40
N ALA A 96 4.49 1.76 -4.41
CA ALA A 96 3.07 1.80 -4.73
C ALA A 96 2.26 1.21 -3.57
N GLY A 97 1.03 1.64 -3.39
CA GLY A 97 0.16 1.01 -2.41
C GLY A 97 -1.30 1.41 -2.55
N HIS A 98 -2.17 0.50 -2.14
CA HIS A 98 -3.62 0.69 -2.09
C HIS A 98 -4.05 1.17 -0.71
N SER A 99 -4.98 2.13 -0.65
CA SER A 99 -5.61 2.56 0.60
C SER A 99 -4.54 2.93 1.66
N ARG A 100 -4.53 2.27 2.81
CA ARG A 100 -3.50 2.46 3.86
C ARG A 100 -2.08 2.22 3.34
N GLY A 101 -1.90 1.29 2.41
CA GLY A 101 -0.60 1.04 1.79
C GLY A 101 -0.07 2.23 1.02
N GLY A 102 -0.93 2.93 0.30
CA GLY A 102 -0.54 4.18 -0.38
C GLY A 102 -0.20 5.30 0.61
N THR A 103 -0.92 5.39 1.76
CA THR A 103 -0.54 6.30 2.84
C THR A 103 0.88 6.00 3.35
N VAL A 104 1.21 4.73 3.60
CA VAL A 104 2.57 4.32 4.03
C VAL A 104 3.61 4.68 2.96
N ALA A 105 3.33 4.44 1.68
CA ALA A 105 4.23 4.82 0.58
C ALA A 105 4.49 6.34 0.58
N MET A 106 3.45 7.16 0.79
CA MET A 106 3.56 8.62 0.85
C MET A 106 4.21 9.15 2.14
N LEU A 107 4.24 8.37 3.21
CA LEU A 107 4.98 8.70 4.43
C LEU A 107 6.47 8.39 4.28
N VAL A 108 6.83 7.25 3.70
CA VAL A 108 8.23 6.82 3.51
C VAL A 108 8.90 7.60 2.38
N GLY A 109 8.20 7.74 1.26
CA GLY A 109 8.80 8.18 0.00
C GLY A 109 9.50 9.54 0.02
N PRO A 110 8.92 10.60 0.61
CA PRO A 110 9.58 11.90 0.65
C PRO A 110 10.94 11.89 1.35
N GLY A 111 11.06 11.14 2.45
CA GLY A 111 12.26 11.09 3.28
C GLY A 111 13.32 10.06 2.85
N ASN A 112 12.95 9.03 2.10
CA ASN A 112 13.87 7.96 1.73
C ASN A 112 14.59 8.28 0.40
N PRO A 113 15.93 8.45 0.37
CA PRO A 113 16.66 8.88 -0.83
C PRO A 113 16.63 7.85 -1.97
N HIS A 114 16.33 6.59 -1.68
CA HIS A 114 16.31 5.50 -2.66
C HIS A 114 14.95 5.36 -3.36
N VAL A 115 13.90 5.99 -2.81
CA VAL A 115 12.60 6.03 -3.47
C VAL A 115 12.64 7.04 -4.62
N THR A 116 12.31 6.58 -5.82
CA THR A 116 12.33 7.38 -7.04
C THR A 116 10.94 7.78 -7.51
N HIS A 117 9.93 6.95 -7.28
CA HIS A 117 8.55 7.19 -7.73
C HIS A 117 7.56 6.77 -6.65
N LEU A 118 6.44 7.46 -6.58
CA LEU A 118 5.37 7.21 -5.60
C LEU A 118 4.04 7.00 -6.31
N VAL A 119 3.30 5.98 -5.90
CA VAL A 119 1.95 5.71 -6.41
C VAL A 119 1.00 5.46 -5.24
N ALA A 120 -0.04 6.26 -5.11
CA ALA A 120 -1.09 6.11 -4.12
C ALA A 120 -2.42 5.76 -4.81
N ILE A 121 -2.91 4.54 -4.57
CA ILE A 121 -4.14 4.03 -5.17
C ILE A 121 -5.24 4.11 -4.13
N PHE A 122 -6.26 4.96 -4.37
CA PHE A 122 -7.43 5.14 -3.51
C PHE A 122 -7.05 5.36 -2.03
N SER A 123 -6.06 6.22 -1.79
CA SER A 123 -5.44 6.40 -0.48
C SER A 123 -5.93 7.65 0.22
N TYR A 124 -5.89 7.63 1.53
CA TYR A 124 -6.04 8.82 2.37
C TYR A 124 -4.65 9.25 2.89
N TYR A 125 -4.54 10.50 3.37
CA TYR A 125 -3.24 11.13 3.63
C TYR A 125 -3.02 11.50 5.09
N GLY A 126 -4.07 11.45 5.90
CA GLY A 126 -4.04 11.74 7.33
C GLY A 126 -3.96 10.51 8.22
N ALA A 127 -4.29 10.69 9.48
CA ALA A 127 -4.46 9.61 10.44
C ALA A 127 -5.67 8.73 10.08
N PRO A 128 -5.67 7.44 10.44
CA PRO A 128 -6.87 6.61 10.33
C PRO A 128 -7.97 7.18 11.22
N SER A 129 -9.22 7.09 10.75
CA SER A 129 -10.38 7.43 11.57
C SER A 129 -10.47 6.50 12.77
N ASP A 130 -10.95 7.04 13.90
CA ASP A 130 -11.27 6.22 15.05
C ASP A 130 -12.32 5.16 14.68
N PRO A 131 -12.21 3.95 15.23
CA PRO A 131 -13.17 2.90 14.94
C PRO A 131 -14.53 3.21 15.56
N GLU A 132 -15.59 2.79 14.88
CA GLU A 132 -16.96 2.86 15.42
C GLU A 132 -17.04 2.05 16.71
N PRO A 133 -17.51 2.65 17.84
CA PRO A 133 -17.50 1.98 19.17
C PRO A 133 -18.23 0.63 19.17
N GLU A 134 -19.32 0.50 18.41
CA GLU A 134 -20.12 -0.73 18.28
C GLU A 134 -19.39 -1.91 17.59
N ARG A 135 -18.28 -1.62 16.91
CA ARG A 135 -17.42 -2.63 16.27
C ARG A 135 -16.23 -3.04 17.16
N ILE A 136 -16.13 -2.45 18.36
CA ILE A 136 -15.04 -2.77 19.28
C ILE A 136 -15.48 -3.91 20.19
N GLU A 137 -14.78 -5.04 20.14
CA GLU A 137 -14.95 -6.17 21.04
C GLU A 137 -13.64 -6.37 21.83
N HIS A 138 -13.72 -6.45 23.14
CA HIS A 138 -12.56 -6.70 24.02
C HIS A 138 -11.32 -5.81 23.74
N GLY A 139 -11.55 -4.54 23.39
CA GLY A 139 -10.47 -3.58 23.13
C GLY A 139 -9.82 -3.69 21.76
N ALA A 140 -10.46 -4.39 20.83
CA ALA A 140 -10.02 -4.51 19.44
C ALA A 140 -11.17 -4.22 18.45
N LEU A 141 -10.86 -3.64 17.30
CA LEU A 141 -11.78 -3.54 16.19
C LEU A 141 -11.87 -4.89 15.47
N VAL A 142 -13.04 -5.52 15.51
CA VAL A 142 -13.28 -6.76 14.75
C VAL A 142 -13.40 -6.45 13.27
N SER A 143 -12.53 -7.04 12.48
CA SER A 143 -12.48 -6.90 11.03
C SER A 143 -12.46 -8.26 10.35
N TYR A 144 -13.13 -8.34 9.20
CA TYR A 144 -13.16 -9.55 8.37
C TYR A 144 -12.59 -9.24 7.00
N ARG A 145 -11.75 -10.12 6.50
CA ARG A 145 -11.15 -10.03 5.15
C ARG A 145 -11.42 -11.29 4.35
N ASP A 146 -11.75 -11.12 3.08
CA ASP A 146 -11.89 -12.25 2.17
C ASP A 146 -10.60 -13.04 2.08
N LEU A 147 -10.71 -14.33 1.81
CA LEU A 147 -9.51 -15.13 1.55
C LEU A 147 -8.94 -14.77 0.17
N PRO A 148 -7.60 -14.87 -0.03
CA PRO A 148 -7.02 -14.67 -1.34
C PRO A 148 -7.57 -15.70 -2.37
N PRO A 149 -7.66 -15.32 -3.67
CA PRO A 149 -7.13 -14.10 -4.30
C PRO A 149 -7.98 -12.84 -4.09
N GLY A 150 -9.16 -12.93 -3.44
CA GLY A 150 -10.01 -11.79 -3.11
C GLY A 150 -10.67 -11.13 -4.32
N THR A 151 -10.98 -11.89 -5.37
CA THR A 151 -11.66 -11.42 -6.59
C THR A 151 -13.16 -11.21 -6.41
N GLU A 152 -13.70 -11.70 -5.30
CA GLU A 152 -15.12 -11.58 -4.94
C GLU A 152 -15.31 -11.60 -3.42
N LYS A 153 -16.47 -11.14 -2.96
CA LYS A 153 -16.88 -11.23 -1.56
C LYS A 153 -17.24 -12.68 -1.24
N THR A 154 -16.49 -13.30 -0.34
CA THR A 154 -16.70 -14.70 0.05
C THR A 154 -17.41 -14.84 1.39
N LYS A 155 -18.06 -16.01 1.63
CA LYS A 155 -18.64 -16.33 2.94
C LYS A 155 -17.56 -16.66 3.97
N GLU A 156 -16.52 -17.36 3.53
CA GLU A 156 -15.35 -17.67 4.36
C GLU A 156 -14.40 -16.47 4.35
N ARG A 157 -14.16 -15.91 5.54
CA ARG A 157 -13.31 -14.74 5.72
C ARG A 157 -12.37 -14.93 6.89
N LYS A 158 -11.19 -14.37 6.79
CA LYS A 158 -10.26 -14.29 7.92
C LYS A 158 -10.71 -13.19 8.87
N ARG A 159 -10.86 -13.53 10.15
CA ARG A 159 -11.10 -12.57 11.23
C ARG A 159 -9.78 -12.00 11.71
N PHE A 160 -9.78 -10.70 11.96
CA PHE A 160 -8.72 -9.97 12.64
C PHE A 160 -9.33 -9.17 13.79
N ASP A 161 -8.77 -9.33 14.98
CA ASP A 161 -9.08 -8.51 16.14
C ASP A 161 -8.00 -7.41 16.22
N LEU A 162 -8.19 -6.32 15.46
CA LEU A 162 -7.20 -5.24 15.30
C LEU A 162 -7.16 -4.40 16.58
N PRO A 163 -6.05 -4.44 17.34
CA PRO A 163 -5.95 -3.70 18.60
C PRO A 163 -6.05 -2.19 18.41
N LEU A 164 -6.59 -1.49 19.40
CA LEU A 164 -6.76 -0.03 19.33
C LEU A 164 -5.44 0.73 19.23
N ASN A 165 -4.31 0.12 19.64
CA ASN A 165 -2.99 0.71 19.45
C ASN A 165 -2.64 0.98 17.98
N TYR A 166 -3.26 0.27 17.02
CA TYR A 166 -3.13 0.57 15.60
C TYR A 166 -3.61 2.00 15.27
N PHE A 167 -4.73 2.40 15.85
CA PHE A 167 -5.32 3.72 15.62
C PHE A 167 -4.52 4.79 16.38
N GLU A 168 -4.14 4.53 17.62
CA GLU A 168 -3.33 5.45 18.42
C GLU A 168 -1.96 5.70 17.78
N ASP A 169 -1.28 4.64 17.31
CA ASP A 169 -0.05 4.76 16.54
C ASP A 169 -0.26 5.56 15.25
N GLY A 170 -1.36 5.30 14.54
CA GLY A 170 -1.67 5.98 13.28
C GLY A 170 -1.91 7.49 13.41
N LYS A 171 -2.39 7.97 14.56
CA LYS A 171 -2.73 9.40 14.80
C LYS A 171 -1.52 10.34 14.69
N GLN A 172 -0.31 9.84 14.89
CA GLN A 172 0.91 10.64 14.78
C GLN A 172 1.37 10.88 13.33
N TYR A 173 0.73 10.24 12.35
CA TYR A 173 1.16 10.27 10.95
C TYR A 173 0.24 11.12 10.05
N ASN A 174 0.85 12.00 9.28
CA ASN A 174 0.22 12.76 8.22
C ASN A 174 1.20 12.89 7.03
N ALA A 175 0.81 12.43 5.87
CA ALA A 175 1.67 12.43 4.68
C ALA A 175 1.76 13.81 4.00
N LEU A 176 0.76 14.69 4.17
CA LEU A 176 0.67 15.96 3.45
C LEU A 176 1.89 16.88 3.64
N PRO A 177 2.44 17.07 4.85
CA PRO A 177 3.62 17.92 5.03
C PRO A 177 4.85 17.46 4.22
N GLY A 178 5.04 16.13 4.12
CA GLY A 178 6.12 15.55 3.31
C GLY A 178 5.88 15.74 1.82
N LEU A 179 4.65 15.57 1.36
CA LEU A 179 4.28 15.70 -0.06
C LEU A 179 4.40 17.13 -0.58
N LYS A 180 4.18 18.16 0.24
CA LYS A 180 4.34 19.57 -0.12
C LYS A 180 5.74 19.92 -0.59
N ASN A 181 6.75 19.19 -0.13
CA ASN A 181 8.16 19.45 -0.45
C ASN A 181 8.80 18.30 -1.26
N CYS A 182 8.03 17.26 -1.59
CA CYS A 182 8.54 16.09 -2.30
C CYS A 182 8.64 16.39 -3.80
N THR A 183 9.85 16.46 -4.34
CA THR A 183 10.11 16.68 -5.78
C THR A 183 10.18 15.38 -6.58
N LYS A 184 9.94 14.23 -5.96
CA LYS A 184 9.88 12.94 -6.66
C LYS A 184 8.57 12.83 -7.44
N PRO A 185 8.58 12.22 -8.65
CA PRO A 185 7.37 11.91 -9.39
C PRO A 185 6.36 11.11 -8.54
N LYS A 186 5.10 11.54 -8.58
CA LYS A 186 4.03 10.92 -7.82
C LYS A 186 2.73 10.84 -8.60
N LEU A 187 2.06 9.68 -8.50
CA LEU A 187 0.78 9.41 -9.13
C LEU A 187 -0.27 9.13 -8.06
N PHE A 188 -1.39 9.83 -8.18
CA PHE A 188 -2.55 9.70 -7.30
C PHE A 188 -3.70 9.09 -8.08
N PHE A 189 -4.35 8.07 -7.51
CA PHE A 189 -5.60 7.54 -8.03
C PHE A 189 -6.73 7.83 -7.05
N TYR A 190 -7.92 8.09 -7.58
CA TYR A 190 -9.15 8.07 -6.81
C TYR A 190 -10.23 7.26 -7.52
N GLY A 191 -11.04 6.53 -6.75
CA GLY A 191 -12.20 5.80 -7.24
C GLY A 191 -13.39 6.73 -7.36
N MET A 192 -14.06 6.75 -8.52
CA MET A 192 -15.24 7.61 -8.73
C MET A 192 -16.42 7.17 -7.86
N GLN A 193 -16.46 5.91 -7.43
CA GLN A 193 -17.49 5.30 -6.59
C GLN A 193 -16.96 4.99 -5.17
N ASP A 194 -15.77 5.50 -4.81
CA ASP A 194 -15.17 5.25 -3.49
C ASP A 194 -15.90 6.05 -2.40
N ILE A 195 -16.61 5.32 -1.54
CA ILE A 195 -17.32 5.90 -0.37
C ILE A 195 -16.47 5.86 0.91
N MET A 196 -15.32 5.20 0.88
CA MET A 196 -14.41 5.12 2.05
C MET A 196 -13.40 6.26 2.07
N ASN A 197 -12.91 6.66 0.90
CA ASN A 197 -11.98 7.77 0.72
C ASN A 197 -12.61 8.78 -0.25
N ASP A 198 -13.05 9.92 0.29
CA ASP A 198 -13.66 10.98 -0.51
C ASP A 198 -12.72 11.42 -1.65
N PRO A 199 -13.15 11.35 -2.92
CA PRO A 199 -12.38 11.84 -4.05
C PRO A 199 -11.89 13.28 -3.90
N GLU A 200 -12.65 14.15 -3.22
CA GLU A 200 -12.27 15.54 -2.99
C GLU A 200 -11.07 15.68 -2.05
N GLU A 201 -10.95 14.80 -1.05
CA GLU A 201 -9.76 14.78 -0.18
C GLU A 201 -8.51 14.33 -0.96
N VAL A 202 -8.64 13.38 -1.90
CA VAL A 202 -7.53 12.99 -2.79
C VAL A 202 -7.13 14.14 -3.69
N LYS A 203 -8.09 14.84 -4.31
CA LYS A 203 -7.84 16.01 -5.18
C LYS A 203 -7.19 17.15 -4.40
N LYS A 204 -7.60 17.38 -3.15
CA LYS A 204 -6.98 18.35 -2.27
C LYS A 204 -5.52 17.98 -1.95
N ALA A 205 -5.26 16.73 -1.56
CA ALA A 205 -3.90 16.26 -1.32
C ALA A 205 -3.03 16.38 -2.57
N PHE A 206 -3.57 16.07 -3.74
CA PHE A 206 -2.91 16.31 -5.02
C PHE A 206 -2.59 17.79 -5.23
N ALA A 207 -3.58 18.68 -5.05
CA ALA A 207 -3.38 20.12 -5.25
C ALA A 207 -2.26 20.68 -4.36
N GLU A 208 -2.17 20.24 -3.10
CA GLU A 208 -1.18 20.68 -2.12
C GLU A 208 0.22 20.04 -2.30
N SER A 209 0.34 18.97 -3.08
CA SER A 209 1.61 18.28 -3.32
C SER A 209 2.48 19.04 -4.31
N ALA A 210 3.83 18.97 -4.13
CA ALA A 210 4.77 19.54 -5.09
C ALA A 210 4.79 18.78 -6.42
N GLU A 211 5.23 19.44 -7.49
CA GLU A 211 5.52 18.81 -8.79
C GLU A 211 6.81 17.93 -8.72
N PRO A 212 6.99 16.95 -9.63
CA PRO A 212 6.03 16.49 -10.62
C PRO A 212 4.95 15.58 -10.02
N LYS A 213 3.73 15.69 -10.50
CA LYS A 213 2.59 14.91 -10.01
C LYS A 213 1.55 14.66 -11.10
N MET A 214 0.86 13.53 -11.01
CA MET A 214 -0.25 13.15 -11.89
C MET A 214 -1.43 12.64 -11.05
N ILE A 215 -2.65 12.85 -11.51
CA ILE A 215 -3.87 12.31 -10.88
C ILE A 215 -4.73 11.62 -11.94
N GLN A 216 -5.29 10.46 -11.57
CA GLN A 216 -6.16 9.66 -12.41
C GLN A 216 -7.42 9.25 -11.67
N ALA A 217 -8.57 9.45 -12.29
CA ALA A 217 -9.84 8.86 -11.87
C ALA A 217 -9.97 7.44 -12.40
N VAL A 218 -10.53 6.54 -11.60
CA VAL A 218 -10.90 5.18 -12.02
C VAL A 218 -12.36 4.94 -11.67
N ASP A 219 -13.12 4.38 -12.59
CA ASP A 219 -14.53 4.05 -12.37
C ASP A 219 -14.65 2.78 -11.52
N SER A 220 -14.44 2.93 -10.22
CA SER A 220 -14.45 1.82 -9.26
C SER A 220 -14.79 2.28 -7.85
N GLU A 221 -15.30 1.34 -7.03
CA GLU A 221 -15.38 1.44 -5.59
C GLU A 221 -13.97 1.26 -4.95
N HIS A 222 -13.88 1.43 -3.62
CA HIS A 222 -12.61 1.34 -2.87
C HIS A 222 -11.88 0.01 -3.08
N ASP A 223 -12.59 -1.11 -3.01
CA ASP A 223 -12.04 -2.47 -3.19
C ASP A 223 -11.98 -2.85 -4.68
N TYR A 224 -11.21 -2.09 -5.50
CA TYR A 224 -11.10 -2.28 -6.95
C TYR A 224 -10.61 -3.69 -7.37
N ARG A 225 -10.16 -4.50 -6.40
CA ARG A 225 -9.78 -5.90 -6.62
C ARG A 225 -10.92 -6.79 -7.12
N TYR A 226 -12.18 -6.34 -6.95
CA TYR A 226 -13.36 -7.03 -7.49
C TYR A 226 -13.64 -6.71 -8.97
N HIS A 227 -12.91 -5.75 -9.55
CA HIS A 227 -13.12 -5.22 -10.88
C HIS A 227 -11.87 -5.43 -11.74
N PRO A 228 -11.79 -6.53 -12.52
CA PRO A 228 -10.61 -6.84 -13.34
C PRO A 228 -10.18 -5.70 -14.26
N GLU A 229 -11.16 -5.00 -14.87
CA GLU A 229 -10.95 -3.84 -15.74
C GLU A 229 -10.29 -2.66 -15.01
N ALA A 230 -10.68 -2.42 -13.75
CA ALA A 230 -10.06 -1.38 -12.93
C ALA A 230 -8.62 -1.75 -12.54
N ILE A 231 -8.34 -3.04 -12.29
CA ILE A 231 -6.98 -3.53 -12.06
C ILE A 231 -6.10 -3.30 -13.29
N GLU A 232 -6.61 -3.64 -14.48
CA GLU A 232 -5.90 -3.45 -15.75
C GLU A 232 -5.66 -1.96 -16.02
N GLU A 233 -6.65 -1.11 -15.80
CA GLU A 233 -6.52 0.35 -15.96
C GLU A 233 -5.47 0.93 -15.03
N VAL A 234 -5.50 0.59 -13.72
CA VAL A 234 -4.51 1.04 -12.73
C VAL A 234 -3.10 0.64 -13.18
N ASN A 235 -2.90 -0.63 -13.57
CA ASN A 235 -1.60 -1.11 -14.02
C ASN A 235 -1.11 -0.34 -15.26
N ARG A 236 -1.98 -0.16 -16.27
CA ARG A 236 -1.66 0.56 -17.50
C ARG A 236 -1.25 2.00 -17.22
N VAL A 237 -2.03 2.72 -16.41
CA VAL A 237 -1.74 4.13 -16.08
C VAL A 237 -0.44 4.27 -15.28
N ILE A 238 -0.14 3.32 -14.38
CA ILE A 238 1.18 3.29 -13.70
C ILE A 238 2.29 3.13 -14.74
N GLY A 239 2.11 2.26 -15.73
CA GLY A 239 3.07 2.09 -16.81
C GLY A 239 3.31 3.38 -17.61
N GLU A 240 2.24 4.04 -18.02
CA GLU A 240 2.29 5.31 -18.76
C GLU A 240 2.98 6.42 -17.92
N PHE A 241 2.66 6.51 -16.64
CA PHE A 241 3.33 7.42 -15.72
C PHE A 241 4.85 7.16 -15.67
N LEU A 242 5.28 5.92 -15.56
CA LEU A 242 6.70 5.55 -15.52
C LEU A 242 7.44 5.81 -16.85
N ASP A 243 6.74 5.94 -17.96
CA ASP A 243 7.31 6.25 -19.26
C ASP A 243 7.47 7.78 -19.49
N THR A 244 6.81 8.60 -18.67
CA THR A 244 6.81 10.07 -18.80
C THR A 244 7.77 10.80 -17.85
N VAL A 245 8.33 10.13 -16.86
CA VAL A 245 9.12 10.75 -15.77
C VAL A 245 10.51 10.15 -15.59
#